data_a6ade3d94f159a7edbee3462ead25574
#
_entry.id   a6ade3d94f159a7edbee3462ead25574
#
_cell.length_a   1.000
_cell.length_b   1.000
_cell.length_c   1.000
_cell.angle_alpha   90.00
_cell.angle_beta   90.00
_cell.angle_gamma   90.00
#
_symmetry.space_group_name_H-M   'P 1'
#
loop_
_entity.id
_entity.type
_entity.pdbx_description
1 polymer ?
#
loop_
_entity_poly.entity_id
_entity_poly.type
_entity_poly.pdbx_seq_one_letter_code
_entity_poly.pdbx_strand_id
1 'polypeptide(L)'
;MNKTALITGATSGIGRATAQLFAKNNFKLVLCGRRQDRLDILKKELGEQTPIHILNFDVRNREEVTKHISSLPSGFSKIDILVNNAGNAHGLDSIEKGSLDDWDAMIDINVKGLLYVSKAILPNMVSKKAGHIINIGSTAGKEVYPKGNVYCASKHAVDAINQGMRLDLNEYGIRVGAVNPGLVETEFSQVRFKGDTNRADTVYRGFQALRPEDIADIILFVVTRPYHVNIADLVVMPTAQASSTIVKKEL
;
A
#
# COMPACT_ATOMS: atom_id res chain seq x y z
N MET A 1 11.49 1.87 -19.68
CA MET A 1 10.15 2.50 -19.78
C MET A 1 10.13 3.72 -18.86
N ASN A 2 9.92 4.93 -19.37
CA ASN A 2 9.92 6.14 -18.52
C ASN A 2 8.54 6.39 -17.86
N LYS A 3 7.98 5.39 -17.18
CA LYS A 3 6.72 5.53 -16.47
C LYS A 3 6.95 6.17 -15.10
N THR A 4 6.02 7.03 -14.68
CA THR A 4 6.05 7.65 -13.35
C THR A 4 5.13 6.88 -12.40
N ALA A 5 5.68 6.41 -11.28
CA ALA A 5 4.94 5.74 -10.23
C ALA A 5 4.84 6.62 -8.98
N LEU A 6 3.62 6.78 -8.45
CA LEU A 6 3.39 7.38 -7.15
C LEU A 6 3.16 6.25 -6.13
N ILE A 7 3.92 6.27 -5.04
CA ILE A 7 3.88 5.26 -3.98
C ILE A 7 3.57 5.95 -2.65
N THR A 8 2.44 5.61 -2.03
CA THR A 8 2.12 6.07 -0.69
C THR A 8 2.71 5.17 0.39
N GLY A 9 3.07 5.74 1.56
CA GLY A 9 3.72 4.97 2.62
C GLY A 9 5.12 4.46 2.23
N ALA A 10 5.85 5.23 1.41
CA ALA A 10 7.15 4.84 0.84
C ALA A 10 8.30 4.78 1.85
N THR A 11 8.10 5.21 3.10
CA THR A 11 9.17 5.35 4.10
C THR A 11 9.52 4.08 4.86
N SER A 12 8.79 2.97 4.65
CA SER A 12 9.07 1.68 5.31
C SER A 12 8.39 0.50 4.59
N GLY A 13 8.75 -0.71 4.98
CA GLY A 13 8.11 -1.96 4.57
C GLY A 13 7.91 -2.10 3.07
N ILE A 14 6.74 -2.56 2.67
CA ILE A 14 6.38 -2.83 1.26
C ILE A 14 6.58 -1.60 0.37
N GLY A 15 6.17 -0.40 0.83
CA GLY A 15 6.30 0.82 0.05
C GLY A 15 7.75 1.19 -0.25
N ARG A 16 8.66 1.04 0.74
CA ARG A 16 10.10 1.28 0.56
C ARG A 16 10.71 0.25 -0.40
N ALA A 17 10.43 -1.03 -0.19
CA ALA A 17 10.92 -2.09 -1.07
C ALA A 17 10.43 -1.92 -2.51
N THR A 18 9.15 -1.52 -2.69
CA THR A 18 8.60 -1.19 -4.01
C THR A 18 9.33 -0.02 -4.66
N ALA A 19 9.62 1.05 -3.90
CA ALA A 19 10.36 2.21 -4.41
C ALA A 19 11.78 1.81 -4.86
N GLN A 20 12.48 1.01 -4.06
CA GLN A 20 13.82 0.51 -4.39
C GLN A 20 13.81 -0.36 -5.65
N LEU A 21 12.86 -1.28 -5.76
CA LEU A 21 12.75 -2.15 -6.92
C LEU A 21 12.33 -1.39 -8.19
N PHE A 22 11.43 -0.42 -8.06
CA PHE A 22 11.00 0.42 -9.19
C PHE A 22 12.14 1.33 -9.67
N ALA A 23 12.97 1.88 -8.78
CA ALA A 23 14.16 2.65 -9.15
C ALA A 23 15.11 1.82 -10.01
N LYS A 24 15.42 0.58 -9.59
CA LYS A 24 16.26 -0.37 -10.35
C LYS A 24 15.68 -0.73 -11.73
N ASN A 25 14.37 -0.57 -11.91
CA ASN A 25 13.66 -0.83 -13.17
C ASN A 25 13.32 0.46 -13.96
N ASN A 26 14.03 1.56 -13.68
CA ASN A 26 13.96 2.84 -14.40
C ASN A 26 12.56 3.51 -14.38
N PHE A 27 11.78 3.34 -13.30
CA PHE A 27 10.58 4.15 -13.09
C PHE A 27 10.97 5.48 -12.47
N LYS A 28 10.39 6.59 -12.94
CA LYS A 28 10.39 7.84 -12.19
C LYS A 28 9.49 7.70 -10.95
N LEU A 29 9.89 8.26 -9.82
CA LEU A 29 9.20 8.03 -8.56
C LEU A 29 8.68 9.30 -7.93
N VAL A 30 7.41 9.27 -7.50
CA VAL A 30 6.83 10.21 -6.55
C VAL A 30 6.61 9.45 -5.25
N LEU A 31 7.38 9.76 -4.21
CA LEU A 31 7.39 9.04 -2.95
C LEU A 31 6.66 9.84 -1.88
N CYS A 32 5.57 9.28 -1.34
CA CYS A 32 4.75 9.96 -0.34
C CYS A 32 4.89 9.32 1.03
N GLY A 33 5.00 10.15 2.08
CA GLY A 33 5.08 9.69 3.45
C GLY A 33 5.04 10.82 4.45
N ARG A 34 4.89 10.49 5.74
CA ARG A 34 4.82 11.46 6.84
C ARG A 34 6.20 11.80 7.46
N ARG A 35 7.19 10.95 7.24
CA ARG A 35 8.53 11.05 7.85
C ARG A 35 9.49 11.67 6.84
N GLN A 36 9.68 12.98 6.94
CA GLN A 36 10.51 13.76 6.01
C GLN A 36 11.94 13.23 5.97
N ASP A 37 12.54 12.97 7.14
CA ASP A 37 13.88 12.43 7.28
C ASP A 37 14.09 11.14 6.46
N ARG A 38 13.13 10.22 6.55
CA ARG A 38 13.18 8.96 5.79
C ARG A 38 12.94 9.13 4.29
N LEU A 39 12.12 10.11 3.90
CA LEU A 39 11.94 10.46 2.48
C LEU A 39 13.23 11.03 1.91
N ASP A 40 13.94 11.89 2.65
CA ASP A 40 15.20 12.48 2.22
C ASP A 40 16.30 11.43 2.07
N ILE A 41 16.40 10.50 3.05
CA ILE A 41 17.31 9.35 2.97
C ILE A 41 17.02 8.52 1.72
N LEU A 42 15.76 8.16 1.49
CA LEU A 42 15.35 7.33 0.35
C LEU A 42 15.59 8.04 -0.99
N LYS A 43 15.33 9.35 -1.05
CA LYS A 43 15.64 10.17 -2.22
C LYS A 43 17.13 10.19 -2.51
N LYS A 44 17.98 10.32 -1.50
CA LYS A 44 19.43 10.27 -1.66
C LYS A 44 19.90 8.89 -2.12
N GLU A 45 19.37 7.82 -1.51
CA GLU A 45 19.71 6.42 -1.84
C GLU A 45 19.41 6.07 -3.30
N LEU A 46 18.26 6.52 -3.80
CA LEU A 46 17.76 6.10 -5.12
C LEU A 46 17.94 7.15 -6.22
N GLY A 47 18.29 8.39 -5.86
CA GLY A 47 18.35 9.52 -6.79
C GLY A 47 19.39 9.39 -7.90
N GLU A 48 20.43 8.59 -7.70
CA GLU A 48 21.41 8.28 -8.74
C GLU A 48 20.88 7.30 -9.80
N GLN A 49 19.86 6.52 -9.46
CA GLN A 49 19.27 5.50 -10.33
C GLN A 49 18.13 6.06 -11.18
N THR A 50 17.32 6.96 -10.62
CA THR A 50 16.14 7.49 -11.29
C THR A 50 15.71 8.85 -10.73
N PRO A 51 15.01 9.70 -11.52
CA PRO A 51 14.43 10.93 -11.01
C PRO A 51 13.40 10.66 -9.90
N ILE A 52 13.53 11.38 -8.77
CA ILE A 52 12.65 11.23 -7.60
C ILE A 52 12.12 12.58 -7.15
N HIS A 53 10.81 12.63 -6.93
CA HIS A 53 10.14 13.70 -6.22
C HIS A 53 9.54 13.16 -4.93
N ILE A 54 9.67 13.91 -3.83
CA ILE A 54 9.12 13.51 -2.53
C ILE A 54 7.96 14.43 -2.15
N LEU A 55 6.92 13.85 -1.55
CA LEU A 55 5.77 14.54 -1.01
C LEU A 55 5.59 14.19 0.46
N ASN A 56 5.80 15.16 1.33
CA ASN A 56 5.60 14.99 2.76
C ASN A 56 4.20 15.42 3.15
N PHE A 57 3.31 14.47 3.34
CA PHE A 57 1.95 14.69 3.85
C PHE A 57 1.37 13.43 4.51
N ASP A 58 0.32 13.65 5.30
CA ASP A 58 -0.52 12.56 5.82
C ASP A 58 -1.68 12.29 4.84
N VAL A 59 -1.80 11.05 4.38
CA VAL A 59 -2.91 10.66 3.46
C VAL A 59 -4.29 10.88 4.06
N ARG A 60 -4.41 11.00 5.39
CA ARG A 60 -5.66 11.29 6.09
C ARG A 60 -6.12 12.74 5.93
N ASN A 61 -5.20 13.65 5.60
CA ASN A 61 -5.51 15.05 5.38
C ASN A 61 -5.85 15.29 3.89
N ARG A 62 -7.15 15.37 3.59
CA ARG A 62 -7.64 15.56 2.22
C ARG A 62 -7.09 16.82 1.54
N GLU A 63 -6.93 17.90 2.30
CA GLU A 63 -6.49 19.20 1.75
C GLU A 63 -5.01 19.13 1.39
N GLU A 64 -4.17 18.57 2.26
CA GLU A 64 -2.75 18.36 1.96
C GLU A 64 -2.55 17.42 0.77
N VAL A 65 -3.28 16.30 0.71
CA VAL A 65 -3.25 15.37 -0.42
C VAL A 65 -3.54 16.13 -1.73
N THR A 66 -4.64 16.88 -1.77
CA THR A 66 -5.03 17.64 -2.96
C THR A 66 -3.97 18.68 -3.34
N LYS A 67 -3.51 19.46 -2.37
CA LYS A 67 -2.49 20.52 -2.56
C LYS A 67 -1.19 19.94 -3.13
N HIS A 68 -0.65 18.91 -2.49
CA HIS A 68 0.64 18.33 -2.88
C HIS A 68 0.59 17.64 -4.25
N ILE A 69 -0.50 16.93 -4.56
CA ILE A 69 -0.63 16.25 -5.85
C ILE A 69 -0.86 17.24 -6.98
N SER A 70 -1.68 18.30 -6.77
CA SER A 70 -1.91 19.32 -7.79
C SER A 70 -0.68 20.18 -8.06
N SER A 71 0.24 20.31 -7.11
CA SER A 71 1.49 21.07 -7.24
C SER A 71 2.67 20.27 -7.76
N LEU A 72 2.47 19.03 -8.22
CA LEU A 72 3.56 18.22 -8.79
C LEU A 72 4.24 18.94 -9.97
N PRO A 73 5.58 19.00 -10.01
CA PRO A 73 6.31 19.57 -11.14
C PRO A 73 5.95 18.85 -12.46
N SER A 74 6.04 19.57 -13.58
CA SER A 74 5.66 19.05 -14.91
C SER A 74 6.32 17.71 -15.26
N GLY A 75 7.56 17.48 -14.80
CA GLY A 75 8.29 16.22 -14.97
C GLY A 75 7.71 15.03 -14.22
N PHE A 76 6.83 15.26 -13.23
CA PHE A 76 6.22 14.25 -12.36
C PHE A 76 4.69 14.28 -12.36
N SER A 77 4.06 15.26 -13.02
CA SER A 77 2.60 15.44 -12.99
C SER A 77 1.83 14.34 -13.72
N LYS A 78 2.47 13.62 -14.65
CA LYS A 78 1.85 12.51 -15.40
C LYS A 78 2.12 11.19 -14.68
N ILE A 79 1.27 10.85 -13.70
CA ILE A 79 1.35 9.59 -12.98
C ILE A 79 0.77 8.47 -13.86
N ASP A 80 1.57 7.42 -14.10
CA ASP A 80 1.18 6.24 -14.86
C ASP A 80 0.76 5.07 -13.96
N ILE A 81 1.38 5.00 -12.77
CA ILE A 81 1.12 3.95 -11.80
C ILE A 81 0.88 4.61 -10.43
N LEU A 82 -0.20 4.22 -9.76
CA LEU A 82 -0.47 4.56 -8.38
C LEU A 82 -0.39 3.29 -7.53
N VAL A 83 0.49 3.28 -6.52
CA VAL A 83 0.54 2.23 -5.50
C VAL A 83 -0.01 2.80 -4.19
N ASN A 84 -1.26 2.49 -3.89
CA ASN A 84 -1.92 2.80 -2.62
C ASN A 84 -1.44 1.79 -1.57
N ASN A 85 -0.29 2.08 -0.95
CA ASN A 85 0.33 1.23 0.04
C ASN A 85 0.20 1.78 1.47
N ALA A 86 0.02 3.09 1.64
CA ALA A 86 -0.17 3.66 2.98
C ALA A 86 -1.33 2.98 3.71
N GLY A 87 -1.04 2.40 4.87
CA GLY A 87 -2.00 1.70 5.69
C GLY A 87 -1.36 1.16 6.96
N ASN A 88 -2.18 0.90 7.96
CA ASN A 88 -1.74 0.31 9.23
C ASN A 88 -2.86 -0.46 9.93
N ALA A 89 -2.49 -1.09 11.06
CA ALA A 89 -3.41 -1.58 12.06
C ALA A 89 -3.01 -1.00 13.42
N HIS A 90 -3.99 -0.84 14.29
CA HIS A 90 -3.82 -0.42 15.68
C HIS A 90 -4.59 -1.37 16.59
N GLY A 91 -3.94 -1.85 17.64
CA GLY A 91 -4.51 -2.76 18.61
C GLY A 91 -4.85 -4.16 18.04
N LEU A 92 -5.26 -5.02 18.94
CA LEU A 92 -5.78 -6.37 18.67
C LEU A 92 -6.65 -6.76 19.85
N ASP A 93 -7.82 -6.14 19.92
CA ASP A 93 -8.75 -6.25 21.05
C ASP A 93 -10.12 -6.71 20.56
N SER A 94 -10.87 -7.37 21.45
CA SER A 94 -12.27 -7.71 21.19
C SER A 94 -13.10 -6.43 21.05
N ILE A 95 -14.27 -6.52 20.41
CA ILE A 95 -15.05 -5.34 20.02
C ILE A 95 -15.48 -4.49 21.25
N GLU A 96 -15.71 -5.12 22.39
CA GLU A 96 -16.11 -4.41 23.62
C GLU A 96 -14.96 -3.71 24.35
N LYS A 97 -13.68 -4.02 23.97
CA LYS A 97 -12.48 -3.44 24.59
C LYS A 97 -11.65 -2.57 23.64
N GLY A 98 -12.03 -2.51 22.38
CA GLY A 98 -11.30 -1.78 21.37
C GLY A 98 -11.33 -0.27 21.60
N SER A 99 -10.26 0.41 21.20
CA SER A 99 -10.14 1.87 21.27
C SER A 99 -10.80 2.52 20.06
N LEU A 100 -11.67 3.49 20.27
CA LEU A 100 -12.30 4.28 19.20
C LEU A 100 -11.23 5.04 18.39
N ASP A 101 -10.23 5.62 19.06
CA ASP A 101 -9.13 6.33 18.39
C ASP A 101 -8.35 5.40 17.43
N ASP A 102 -8.12 4.14 17.83
CA ASP A 102 -7.47 3.14 17.00
C ASP A 102 -8.35 2.77 15.79
N TRP A 103 -9.66 2.70 15.98
CA TRP A 103 -10.61 2.41 14.92
C TRP A 103 -10.69 3.55 13.92
N ASP A 104 -10.83 4.79 14.39
CA ASP A 104 -10.83 5.98 13.54
C ASP A 104 -9.53 6.07 12.75
N ALA A 105 -8.37 5.86 13.39
CA ALA A 105 -7.08 5.88 12.72
C ALA A 105 -6.98 4.82 11.61
N MET A 106 -7.53 3.62 11.79
CA MET A 106 -7.53 2.56 10.77
C MET A 106 -8.46 2.90 9.60
N ILE A 107 -9.66 3.41 9.85
CA ILE A 107 -10.58 3.82 8.79
C ILE A 107 -10.03 5.02 8.02
N ASP A 108 -9.50 6.01 8.72
CA ASP A 108 -8.97 7.21 8.09
C ASP A 108 -7.79 6.92 7.16
N ILE A 109 -6.84 6.09 7.58
CA ILE A 109 -5.66 5.82 6.75
C ILE A 109 -5.93 4.77 5.68
N ASN A 110 -6.58 3.63 6.03
CA ASN A 110 -6.73 2.51 5.12
C ASN A 110 -7.82 2.75 4.07
N VAL A 111 -8.88 3.49 4.41
CA VAL A 111 -10.04 3.71 3.55
C VAL A 111 -10.06 5.13 2.98
N LYS A 112 -10.18 6.14 3.84
CA LYS A 112 -10.29 7.54 3.39
C LYS A 112 -9.01 8.00 2.70
N GLY A 113 -7.83 7.70 3.28
CA GLY A 113 -6.54 8.07 2.71
C GLY A 113 -6.32 7.49 1.31
N LEU A 114 -6.67 6.22 1.10
CA LEU A 114 -6.65 5.59 -0.22
C LEU A 114 -7.56 6.31 -1.22
N LEU A 115 -8.78 6.64 -0.81
CA LEU A 115 -9.75 7.35 -1.64
C LEU A 115 -9.28 8.77 -1.99
N TYR A 116 -8.72 9.52 -1.03
CA TYR A 116 -8.25 10.89 -1.25
C TYR A 116 -7.12 10.93 -2.27
N VAL A 117 -6.12 10.06 -2.12
CA VAL A 117 -4.99 9.98 -3.07
C VAL A 117 -5.47 9.54 -4.45
N SER A 118 -6.31 8.50 -4.51
CA SER A 118 -6.86 8.03 -5.78
C SER A 118 -7.65 9.12 -6.49
N LYS A 119 -8.53 9.82 -5.77
CA LYS A 119 -9.34 10.92 -6.33
C LYS A 119 -8.49 12.06 -6.88
N ALA A 120 -7.36 12.38 -6.23
CA ALA A 120 -6.47 13.44 -6.68
C ALA A 120 -5.68 13.04 -7.95
N ILE A 121 -5.37 11.77 -8.15
CA ILE A 121 -4.63 11.25 -9.32
C ILE A 121 -5.54 10.96 -10.52
N LEU A 122 -6.76 10.52 -10.28
CA LEU A 122 -7.69 10.06 -11.31
C LEU A 122 -7.92 11.04 -12.47
N PRO A 123 -8.08 12.38 -12.28
CA PRO A 123 -8.30 13.29 -13.39
C PRO A 123 -7.22 13.20 -14.48
N ASN A 124 -5.95 13.01 -14.07
CA ASN A 124 -4.85 12.85 -15.01
C ASN A 124 -4.92 11.50 -15.75
N MET A 125 -5.22 10.40 -15.07
CA MET A 125 -5.34 9.08 -15.70
C MET A 125 -6.55 9.02 -16.65
N VAL A 126 -7.69 9.59 -16.26
CA VAL A 126 -8.91 9.66 -17.08
C VAL A 126 -8.65 10.47 -18.36
N SER A 127 -8.04 11.65 -18.24
CA SER A 127 -7.67 12.50 -19.38
C SER A 127 -6.74 11.78 -20.36
N LYS A 128 -5.78 10.99 -19.86
CA LYS A 128 -4.87 10.20 -20.70
C LYS A 128 -5.49 8.94 -21.29
N LYS A 129 -6.64 8.51 -20.77
CA LYS A 129 -7.23 7.18 -21.01
C LYS A 129 -6.23 6.05 -20.78
N ALA A 130 -5.42 6.19 -19.75
CA ALA A 130 -4.39 5.23 -19.39
C ALA A 130 -3.95 5.41 -17.93
N GLY A 131 -3.74 4.30 -17.23
CA GLY A 131 -3.25 4.27 -15.85
C GLY A 131 -3.24 2.86 -15.29
N HIS A 132 -2.57 2.69 -14.16
CA HIS A 132 -2.61 1.44 -13.41
C HIS A 132 -2.62 1.74 -11.91
N ILE A 133 -3.66 1.34 -11.21
CA ILE A 133 -3.82 1.51 -9.76
C ILE A 133 -3.63 0.16 -9.09
N ILE A 134 -2.72 0.07 -8.14
CA ILE A 134 -2.50 -1.08 -7.29
C ILE A 134 -2.85 -0.71 -5.85
N ASN A 135 -3.85 -1.39 -5.30
CA ASN A 135 -4.25 -1.23 -3.92
C ASN A 135 -3.61 -2.34 -3.06
N ILE A 136 -2.91 -1.98 -1.99
CA ILE A 136 -2.38 -2.97 -1.06
C ILE A 136 -3.48 -3.34 -0.06
N GLY A 137 -4.08 -4.49 -0.35
CA GLY A 137 -5.08 -5.11 0.50
C GLY A 137 -4.47 -5.89 1.67
N SER A 138 -5.05 -7.03 1.97
CA SER A 138 -4.56 -8.01 2.96
C SER A 138 -5.43 -9.27 2.87
N THR A 139 -4.94 -10.41 3.35
CA THR A 139 -5.78 -11.57 3.68
C THR A 139 -6.91 -11.19 4.66
N ALA A 140 -6.68 -10.19 5.52
CA ALA A 140 -7.70 -9.60 6.39
C ALA A 140 -8.87 -8.91 5.65
N GLY A 141 -8.73 -8.64 4.35
CA GLY A 141 -9.81 -8.18 3.48
C GLY A 141 -10.60 -9.31 2.81
N LYS A 142 -10.21 -10.56 3.04
CA LYS A 142 -10.85 -11.77 2.51
C LYS A 142 -11.44 -12.63 3.64
N GLU A 143 -10.83 -12.57 4.82
CA GLU A 143 -11.22 -13.33 5.99
C GLU A 143 -11.20 -12.45 7.24
N VAL A 144 -12.15 -12.70 8.16
CA VAL A 144 -12.15 -12.04 9.47
C VAL A 144 -11.53 -12.98 10.51
N TYR A 145 -10.70 -12.43 11.39
CA TYR A 145 -10.09 -13.17 12.48
C TYR A 145 -10.41 -12.53 13.86
N PRO A 146 -10.37 -13.33 14.94
CA PRO A 146 -10.67 -12.82 16.27
C PRO A 146 -9.83 -11.60 16.64
N LYS A 147 -10.47 -10.58 17.23
CA LYS A 147 -9.87 -9.31 17.66
C LYS A 147 -9.35 -8.43 16.51
N GLY A 148 -9.45 -8.86 15.25
CA GLY A 148 -9.06 -8.09 14.07
C GLY A 148 -10.17 -7.22 13.50
N ASN A 149 -11.30 -7.12 14.16
CA ASN A 149 -12.59 -6.54 13.76
C ASN A 149 -12.52 -5.33 12.80
N VAL A 150 -12.11 -4.16 13.29
CA VAL A 150 -12.09 -2.93 12.45
C VAL A 150 -10.96 -2.93 11.43
N TYR A 151 -9.81 -3.55 11.73
CA TYR A 151 -8.79 -3.73 10.71
C TYR A 151 -9.30 -4.59 9.54
N CYS A 152 -9.95 -5.73 9.83
CA CYS A 152 -10.57 -6.56 8.79
C CYS A 152 -11.64 -5.77 8.03
N ALA A 153 -12.51 -5.04 8.73
CA ALA A 153 -13.52 -4.19 8.10
C ALA A 153 -12.90 -3.17 7.14
N SER A 154 -11.81 -2.49 7.56
CA SER A 154 -11.10 -1.54 6.71
C SER A 154 -10.50 -2.20 5.45
N LYS A 155 -9.99 -3.42 5.57
CA LYS A 155 -9.42 -4.16 4.43
C LYS A 155 -10.49 -4.78 3.52
N HIS A 156 -11.66 -5.17 4.04
CA HIS A 156 -12.83 -5.51 3.23
C HIS A 156 -13.35 -4.28 2.47
N ALA A 157 -13.35 -3.10 3.10
CA ALA A 157 -13.68 -1.86 2.40
C ALA A 157 -12.69 -1.57 1.25
N VAL A 158 -11.38 -1.78 1.46
CA VAL A 158 -10.38 -1.65 0.38
C VAL A 158 -10.65 -2.63 -0.76
N ASP A 159 -11.05 -3.87 -0.47
CA ASP A 159 -11.41 -4.85 -1.49
C ASP A 159 -12.63 -4.41 -2.30
N ALA A 160 -13.70 -3.97 -1.64
CA ALA A 160 -14.89 -3.43 -2.30
C ALA A 160 -14.57 -2.19 -3.16
N ILE A 161 -13.75 -1.25 -2.64
CA ILE A 161 -13.30 -0.06 -3.35
C ILE A 161 -12.47 -0.46 -4.59
N ASN A 162 -11.57 -1.44 -4.46
CA ASN A 162 -10.79 -1.96 -5.59
C ASN A 162 -11.69 -2.49 -6.71
N GLN A 163 -12.74 -3.23 -6.36
CA GLN A 163 -13.72 -3.74 -7.31
C GLN A 163 -14.52 -2.61 -7.96
N GLY A 164 -15.04 -1.66 -7.16
CA GLY A 164 -15.76 -0.48 -7.65
C GLY A 164 -14.90 0.37 -8.61
N MET A 165 -13.66 0.69 -8.20
CA MET A 165 -12.73 1.42 -9.08
C MET A 165 -12.50 0.70 -10.42
N ARG A 166 -12.40 -0.63 -10.42
CA ARG A 166 -12.22 -1.41 -11.65
C ARG A 166 -13.41 -1.31 -12.58
N LEU A 167 -14.63 -1.32 -12.03
CA LEU A 167 -15.86 -1.16 -12.80
C LEU A 167 -15.98 0.26 -13.39
N ASP A 168 -15.77 1.28 -12.55
CA ASP A 168 -15.97 2.68 -12.94
C ASP A 168 -14.88 3.19 -13.92
N LEU A 169 -13.67 2.64 -13.85
CA LEU A 169 -12.52 3.13 -14.59
C LEU A 169 -12.21 2.31 -15.85
N ASN A 170 -12.96 1.24 -16.09
CA ASN A 170 -12.77 0.38 -17.27
C ASN A 170 -12.97 1.13 -18.58
N GLU A 171 -13.98 2.01 -18.67
CA GLU A 171 -14.24 2.82 -19.86
C GLU A 171 -13.11 3.77 -20.23
N TYR A 172 -12.26 4.13 -19.24
CA TYR A 172 -11.08 4.99 -19.45
C TYR A 172 -9.79 4.22 -19.70
N GLY A 173 -9.86 2.89 -19.87
CA GLY A 173 -8.68 2.06 -20.07
C GLY A 173 -7.71 2.04 -18.89
N ILE A 174 -8.17 2.35 -17.67
CA ILE A 174 -7.38 2.33 -16.46
C ILE A 174 -7.49 0.95 -15.82
N ARG A 175 -6.33 0.33 -15.58
CA ARG A 175 -6.26 -0.95 -14.89
C ARG A 175 -6.31 -0.75 -13.38
N VAL A 176 -7.06 -1.59 -12.68
CA VAL A 176 -7.15 -1.56 -11.22
C VAL A 176 -7.03 -2.98 -10.69
N GLY A 177 -6.12 -3.16 -9.74
CA GLY A 177 -5.89 -4.45 -9.09
C GLY A 177 -5.48 -4.30 -7.63
N ALA A 178 -5.61 -5.40 -6.89
CA ALA A 178 -5.18 -5.50 -5.51
C ALA A 178 -4.09 -6.58 -5.35
N VAL A 179 -3.11 -6.31 -4.50
CA VAL A 179 -2.20 -7.30 -3.94
C VAL A 179 -2.56 -7.43 -2.46
N ASN A 180 -2.89 -8.65 -2.03
CA ASN A 180 -3.40 -8.95 -0.70
C ASN A 180 -2.40 -9.84 0.06
N PRO A 181 -1.42 -9.25 0.76
CA PRO A 181 -0.46 -10.04 1.51
C PRO A 181 -1.06 -10.71 2.73
N GLY A 182 -0.52 -11.89 3.07
CA GLY A 182 -0.60 -12.47 4.39
C GLY A 182 0.41 -11.81 5.35
N LEU A 183 1.11 -12.64 6.13
CA LEU A 183 2.08 -12.16 7.13
C LEU A 183 3.38 -11.73 6.47
N VAL A 184 3.62 -10.42 6.41
CA VAL A 184 4.86 -9.80 5.91
C VAL A 184 5.60 -9.19 7.09
N GLU A 185 6.85 -9.55 7.29
CA GLU A 185 7.69 -9.00 8.36
C GLU A 185 8.12 -7.56 8.03
N THR A 186 7.52 -6.60 8.74
CA THR A 186 7.74 -5.16 8.57
C THR A 186 7.56 -4.43 9.91
N GLU A 187 7.74 -3.09 9.91
CA GLU A 187 7.37 -2.23 11.06
C GLU A 187 5.85 -2.29 11.39
N PHE A 188 5.03 -2.95 10.58
CA PHE A 188 3.57 -3.01 10.75
C PHE A 188 3.16 -3.55 12.13
N SER A 189 3.77 -4.65 12.58
CA SER A 189 3.48 -5.24 13.89
C SER A 189 3.91 -4.33 15.04
N GLN A 190 5.03 -3.60 14.90
CA GLN A 190 5.47 -2.62 15.88
C GLN A 190 4.47 -1.46 16.00
N VAL A 191 3.96 -0.95 14.87
CA VAL A 191 2.91 0.08 14.85
C VAL A 191 1.62 -0.44 15.47
N ARG A 192 1.20 -1.65 15.10
CA ARG A 192 -0.02 -2.30 15.61
C ARG A 192 -0.02 -2.42 17.12
N PHE A 193 1.12 -2.81 17.71
CA PHE A 193 1.27 -3.01 19.14
C PHE A 193 1.88 -1.80 19.87
N LYS A 194 1.84 -0.61 19.25
CA LYS A 194 2.24 0.68 19.87
C LYS A 194 3.66 0.64 20.45
N GLY A 195 4.59 -0.07 19.80
CA GLY A 195 5.99 -0.19 20.21
C GLY A 195 6.30 -1.37 21.13
N ASP A 196 5.33 -2.22 21.47
CA ASP A 196 5.59 -3.49 22.16
C ASP A 196 6.32 -4.46 21.21
N THR A 197 7.64 -4.43 21.26
CA THR A 197 8.52 -5.24 20.41
C THR A 197 8.37 -6.72 20.69
N ASN A 198 8.22 -7.11 21.96
CA ASN A 198 8.06 -8.52 22.34
C ASN A 198 6.81 -9.13 21.68
N ARG A 199 5.70 -8.39 21.72
CA ARG A 199 4.45 -8.82 21.10
C ARG A 199 4.55 -8.80 19.57
N ALA A 200 5.23 -7.82 18.99
CA ALA A 200 5.46 -7.72 17.55
C ALA A 200 6.29 -8.91 17.04
N ASP A 201 7.37 -9.28 17.73
CA ASP A 201 8.27 -10.36 17.34
C ASP A 201 7.60 -11.75 17.43
N THR A 202 6.67 -11.94 18.38
CA THR A 202 5.93 -13.22 18.52
C THR A 202 5.05 -13.52 17.30
N VAL A 203 4.66 -12.51 16.51
CA VAL A 203 3.85 -12.71 15.30
C VAL A 203 4.58 -13.60 14.29
N TYR A 204 5.88 -13.37 14.11
CA TYR A 204 6.69 -14.01 13.08
C TYR A 204 7.54 -15.19 13.57
N ARG A 205 7.47 -15.52 14.86
CA ARG A 205 8.27 -16.59 15.45
C ARG A 205 7.81 -17.99 14.96
N GLY A 206 8.78 -18.82 14.58
CA GLY A 206 8.58 -20.25 14.25
C GLY A 206 8.15 -20.50 12.81
N PHE A 207 8.26 -19.53 11.91
CA PHE A 207 8.09 -19.73 10.46
C PHE A 207 8.76 -18.62 9.67
N GLN A 208 8.99 -18.87 8.39
CA GLN A 208 9.49 -17.86 7.46
C GLN A 208 8.32 -17.01 6.94
N ALA A 209 8.21 -15.77 7.43
CA ALA A 209 7.25 -14.79 6.95
C ALA A 209 7.66 -14.26 5.56
N LEU A 210 6.70 -13.67 4.83
CA LEU A 210 7.03 -12.88 3.64
C LEU A 210 7.88 -11.67 4.03
N ARG A 211 8.75 -11.26 3.12
CA ARG A 211 9.51 -10.02 3.22
C ARG A 211 8.88 -8.91 2.36
N PRO A 212 9.11 -7.65 2.67
CA PRO A 212 8.67 -6.53 1.83
C PRO A 212 9.06 -6.68 0.35
N GLU A 213 10.25 -7.25 0.09
CA GLU A 213 10.80 -7.48 -1.23
C GLU A 213 9.96 -8.48 -2.04
N ASP A 214 9.42 -9.51 -1.40
CA ASP A 214 8.54 -10.50 -2.05
C ASP A 214 7.29 -9.82 -2.61
N ILE A 215 6.72 -8.88 -1.84
CA ILE A 215 5.54 -8.13 -2.28
C ILE A 215 5.90 -7.09 -3.34
N ALA A 216 7.06 -6.44 -3.21
CA ALA A 216 7.55 -5.50 -4.22
C ALA A 216 7.75 -6.18 -5.58
N ASP A 217 8.28 -7.40 -5.61
CA ASP A 217 8.46 -8.20 -6.83
C ASP A 217 7.11 -8.54 -7.48
N ILE A 218 6.13 -8.94 -6.69
CA ILE A 218 4.76 -9.16 -7.16
C ILE A 218 4.15 -7.87 -7.73
N ILE A 219 4.32 -6.72 -7.07
CA ILE A 219 3.82 -5.45 -7.59
C ILE A 219 4.49 -5.12 -8.93
N LEU A 220 5.81 -5.29 -9.04
CA LEU A 220 6.53 -5.08 -10.28
C LEU A 220 6.02 -6.02 -11.38
N PHE A 221 5.85 -7.31 -11.07
CA PHE A 221 5.26 -8.27 -11.99
C PHE A 221 3.90 -7.79 -12.51
N VAL A 222 3.00 -7.37 -11.63
CA VAL A 222 1.65 -6.89 -12.00
C VAL A 222 1.71 -5.68 -12.93
N VAL A 223 2.51 -4.65 -12.59
CA VAL A 223 2.54 -3.40 -13.36
C VAL A 223 3.26 -3.50 -14.70
N THR A 224 4.11 -4.53 -14.87
CA THR A 224 4.86 -4.77 -16.11
C THR A 224 4.14 -5.68 -17.10
N ARG A 225 2.97 -6.25 -16.76
CA ARG A 225 2.19 -7.04 -17.71
C ARG A 225 1.76 -6.20 -18.92
N PRO A 226 1.58 -6.82 -20.10
CA PRO A 226 1.06 -6.14 -21.27
C PRO A 226 -0.25 -5.39 -20.96
N TYR A 227 -0.53 -4.31 -21.69
CA TYR A 227 -1.64 -3.41 -21.38
C TYR A 227 -3.01 -4.12 -21.29
N HIS A 228 -3.26 -5.11 -22.15
CA HIS A 228 -4.51 -5.88 -22.18
C HIS A 228 -4.66 -6.87 -21.00
N VAL A 229 -3.60 -7.05 -20.20
CA VAL A 229 -3.61 -7.92 -19.01
C VAL A 229 -3.81 -7.08 -17.77
N ASN A 230 -4.91 -7.28 -17.06
CA ASN A 230 -5.17 -6.72 -15.74
C ASN A 230 -5.23 -7.84 -14.71
N ILE A 231 -4.28 -7.86 -13.79
CA ILE A 231 -4.32 -8.75 -12.61
C ILE A 231 -5.18 -8.04 -11.56
N ALA A 232 -6.44 -8.46 -11.49
CA ALA A 232 -7.48 -7.75 -10.74
C ALA A 232 -7.38 -7.95 -9.22
N ASP A 233 -6.92 -9.15 -8.81
CA ASP A 233 -6.84 -9.53 -7.41
C ASP A 233 -5.81 -10.64 -7.24
N LEU A 234 -4.93 -10.53 -6.26
CA LEU A 234 -3.87 -11.49 -6.02
C LEU A 234 -3.59 -11.62 -4.51
N VAL A 235 -3.77 -12.84 -3.99
CA VAL A 235 -3.44 -13.17 -2.60
C VAL A 235 -2.06 -13.82 -2.55
N VAL A 236 -1.20 -13.35 -1.63
CA VAL A 236 0.17 -13.83 -1.45
C VAL A 236 0.39 -14.16 0.02
N MET A 237 0.70 -15.42 0.31
CA MET A 237 0.90 -15.88 1.69
C MET A 237 2.24 -16.60 1.84
N PRO A 238 2.86 -16.57 3.04
CA PRO A 238 3.95 -17.49 3.36
C PRO A 238 3.48 -18.94 3.16
N THR A 239 4.35 -19.83 2.74
CA THR A 239 4.00 -21.27 2.61
C THR A 239 3.45 -21.86 3.92
N ALA A 240 3.90 -21.34 5.06
CA ALA A 240 3.42 -21.78 6.37
C ALA A 240 2.02 -21.26 6.73
N GLN A 241 1.49 -20.26 6.03
CA GLN A 241 0.19 -19.64 6.31
C GLN A 241 -0.89 -20.20 5.38
N ALA A 242 -1.89 -20.89 5.94
CA ALA A 242 -3.02 -21.45 5.19
C ALA A 242 -4.26 -20.53 5.21
N SER A 243 -4.42 -19.70 6.25
CA SER A 243 -5.51 -18.71 6.39
C SER A 243 -5.06 -17.56 7.29
N SER A 244 -5.93 -16.59 7.54
CA SER A 244 -5.63 -15.50 8.48
C SER A 244 -5.38 -15.97 9.92
N THR A 245 -5.78 -17.21 10.26
CA THR A 245 -5.67 -17.76 11.62
C THR A 245 -4.84 -19.04 11.70
N ILE A 246 -4.57 -19.69 10.59
CA ILE A 246 -3.85 -20.97 10.56
C ILE A 246 -2.45 -20.74 9.99
N VAL A 247 -1.46 -20.85 10.87
CA VAL A 247 -0.04 -20.76 10.53
C VAL A 247 0.68 -21.97 11.14
N LYS A 248 1.36 -22.76 10.31
CA LYS A 248 2.23 -23.85 10.78
C LYS A 248 3.50 -23.23 11.34
N LYS A 249 3.68 -23.33 12.66
CA LYS A 249 4.88 -22.89 13.37
C LYS A 249 5.73 -24.09 13.74
N GLU A 250 7.03 -23.99 13.52
CA GLU A 250 8.02 -24.92 14.06
C GLU A 250 8.41 -24.42 15.46
N LEU A 251 8.25 -25.27 16.47
CA LEU A 251 8.53 -24.96 17.87
C LEU A 251 10.02 -25.03 18.16
#